data_c11c35f451d88b55efdccfea0795f204
#
_entry.id   c11c35f451d88b55efdccfea0795f204
#
_cell.length_a   1.000
_cell.length_b   1.000
_cell.length_c   1.000
_cell.angle_alpha   90.00
_cell.angle_beta   90.00
_cell.angle_gamma   90.00
#
_symmetry.space_group_name_H-M   'P 1'
#
loop_
_entity.id
_entity.type
_entity.pdbx_description
1 polymer ?
#
loop_
_entity_poly.entity_id
_entity_poly.type
_entity_poly.pdbx_seq_one_letter_code
_entity_poly.pdbx_strand_id
1 'polypeptide(L)'
;MSNNRNGRKLKTNRWVNDVQRKNAREAVNSVSSDVRTIGMDVVNAGASAKVLGTDALNIGAGSKTSGMDESNAGSCVKTSIRNMANVDKVTLVKNENYQVLIEDMGNDGEGIGHVQGMTVFVKDAVVGDLAEVKIVKVKKNIAYGRLMKLITPSPYRVEPVCDKAKRCGGCAMQQVSYEQQLEYKWNKVKNCLQRIGKMENVEAIMEKPAYGMNNPFHYRNKAQFPVGRDKNGNVVIGFYAGRSHDIIDTESCAIGAPVNDKIVAIVRSFIEDNHISTYDEETGRGLVRHILIRVGFTTKEIMVCLVTNDNKLPHSEILIDELVKIDGMTSICLNVNMENTNRILGDKCITLWGQSYITDYIGDIKYQISPLSFYQVNPVQTNVLYNKALEYADLSGDETVWDMYCGIGTISLFLAQKAKKVYGVEIVPQAIDDARHNAEINGITNAEFFVGKAEEVVPDIYKKGGDGSHADVVVVDPPRKGCDQVLLDTLVHMAPERIVYVSCDPATL
;
A
#
# COMPACT_ATOMS: atom_id res chain seq x y z
N MET A 1 10.19 -52.00 37.88
CA MET A 1 9.05 -51.61 38.69
C MET A 1 8.25 -50.54 37.99
N SER A 2 7.05 -50.91 37.62
CA SER A 2 6.07 -50.13 36.87
C SER A 2 5.55 -48.95 37.67
N ASN A 3 5.26 -47.84 37.01
CA ASN A 3 4.10 -47.03 37.37
C ASN A 3 3.54 -46.26 36.15
N ASN A 4 2.40 -46.73 35.77
CA ASN A 4 1.39 -46.19 34.89
C ASN A 4 0.77 -44.93 35.50
N ARG A 5 0.65 -43.81 34.75
CA ARG A 5 -0.32 -42.75 35.06
C ARG A 5 -1.09 -42.33 33.82
N ASN A 6 -2.34 -42.71 33.81
CA ASN A 6 -3.41 -42.35 32.91
C ASN A 6 -3.58 -40.81 32.83
N GLY A 7 -3.43 -40.23 31.66
CA GLY A 7 -3.86 -38.87 31.37
C GLY A 7 -5.31 -38.88 30.85
N ARG A 8 -6.25 -38.39 31.63
CA ARG A 8 -7.62 -38.09 31.22
C ARG A 8 -7.61 -36.89 30.25
N LYS A 9 -7.99 -37.10 28.99
CA LYS A 9 -8.35 -36.02 28.05
C LYS A 9 -9.67 -35.39 28.52
N LEU A 10 -9.60 -34.11 28.91
CA LEU A 10 -10.77 -33.26 29.11
C LEU A 10 -11.43 -32.97 27.74
N LYS A 11 -12.67 -33.43 27.59
CA LYS A 11 -13.55 -33.01 26.50
C LYS A 11 -14.00 -31.56 26.78
N THR A 12 -13.40 -30.57 26.14
CA THR A 12 -13.88 -29.20 26.15
C THR A 12 -15.20 -29.07 25.39
N ASN A 13 -16.16 -28.46 26.01
CA ASN A 13 -17.54 -28.36 25.61
C ASN A 13 -17.72 -27.64 24.26
N ARG A 14 -18.11 -28.38 23.25
CA ARG A 14 -18.54 -27.88 21.93
C ARG A 14 -19.72 -26.89 22.04
N TRP A 15 -20.46 -26.93 23.10
CA TRP A 15 -21.66 -26.11 23.34
C TRP A 15 -21.32 -24.64 23.68
N VAL A 16 -20.21 -24.37 24.35
CA VAL A 16 -19.78 -23.00 24.70
C VAL A 16 -19.34 -22.23 23.45
N ASN A 17 -18.70 -22.90 22.48
CA ASN A 17 -18.26 -22.28 21.24
C ASN A 17 -19.42 -21.90 20.29
N ASP A 18 -20.54 -22.64 20.31
CA ASP A 18 -21.67 -22.35 19.44
C ASP A 18 -22.55 -21.21 19.97
N VAL A 19 -22.63 -21.02 21.29
CA VAL A 19 -23.33 -19.86 21.90
C VAL A 19 -22.53 -18.57 21.69
N GLN A 20 -21.20 -18.62 21.82
CA GLN A 20 -20.33 -17.46 21.59
C GLN A 20 -20.35 -17.01 20.11
N ARG A 21 -20.37 -17.95 19.15
CA ARG A 21 -20.50 -17.62 17.72
C ARG A 21 -21.86 -17.02 17.36
N LYS A 22 -22.91 -17.39 18.05
CA LYS A 22 -24.26 -16.83 17.83
C LYS A 22 -24.35 -15.40 18.37
N ASN A 23 -23.83 -15.14 19.56
CA ASN A 23 -23.81 -13.83 20.18
C ASN A 23 -22.90 -12.82 19.41
N ALA A 24 -21.76 -13.28 18.90
CA ALA A 24 -20.89 -12.44 18.04
C ALA A 24 -21.56 -12.04 16.71
N ARG A 25 -22.34 -12.95 16.12
CA ARG A 25 -23.11 -12.64 14.89
C ARG A 25 -24.28 -11.68 15.14
N GLU A 26 -24.91 -11.76 16.30
CA GLU A 26 -25.98 -10.84 16.68
C GLU A 26 -25.45 -9.45 17.04
N ALA A 27 -24.26 -9.33 17.66
CA ALA A 27 -23.58 -8.07 17.93
C ALA A 27 -23.12 -7.34 16.67
N VAL A 28 -22.57 -8.09 15.68
CA VAL A 28 -22.18 -7.51 14.38
C VAL A 28 -23.39 -6.99 13.60
N ASN A 29 -24.54 -7.66 13.70
CA ASN A 29 -25.76 -7.20 13.03
C ASN A 29 -26.46 -6.02 13.73
N SER A 30 -26.21 -5.77 15.02
CA SER A 30 -26.75 -4.61 15.74
C SER A 30 -25.95 -3.32 15.50
N VAL A 31 -24.63 -3.42 15.21
CA VAL A 31 -23.78 -2.26 14.87
C VAL A 31 -24.08 -1.71 13.47
N SER A 32 -24.68 -2.52 12.57
CA SER A 32 -25.00 -2.08 11.20
C SER A 32 -26.25 -1.21 11.09
N SER A 33 -27.01 -0.97 12.17
CA SER A 33 -28.28 -0.22 12.13
C SER A 33 -28.17 1.27 12.48
N ASP A 34 -27.01 1.77 12.95
CA ASP A 34 -26.83 3.15 13.39
C ASP A 34 -25.84 4.00 12.55
N VAL A 35 -25.68 3.67 11.28
CA VAL A 35 -24.99 4.58 10.33
C VAL A 35 -25.97 5.68 9.91
N ARG A 36 -25.97 6.80 10.65
CA ARG A 36 -26.70 7.99 10.26
C ARG A 36 -25.93 8.77 9.21
N THR A 37 -26.47 8.82 8.00
CA THR A 37 -26.04 9.72 6.92
C THR A 37 -26.42 11.15 7.31
N ILE A 38 -25.44 12.02 7.51
CA ILE A 38 -25.70 13.48 7.57
C ILE A 38 -25.67 13.99 6.14
N GLY A 39 -26.85 14.29 5.60
CA GLY A 39 -26.99 15.03 4.35
C GLY A 39 -26.67 16.51 4.58
N MET A 40 -25.67 17.03 3.86
CA MET A 40 -25.46 18.48 3.75
C MET A 40 -26.27 19.02 2.58
N ASP A 41 -27.19 19.92 2.90
CA ASP A 41 -27.90 20.75 1.94
C ASP A 41 -26.95 21.66 1.18
N VAL A 42 -26.86 21.45 -0.13
CA VAL A 42 -26.13 22.36 -1.03
C VAL A 42 -27.06 23.50 -1.39
N VAL A 43 -26.73 24.69 -0.90
CA VAL A 43 -27.39 25.94 -1.29
C VAL A 43 -27.01 26.28 -2.73
N ASN A 44 -28.00 26.33 -3.59
CA ASN A 44 -27.97 26.80 -4.97
C ASN A 44 -27.56 28.28 -5.04
N ALA A 45 -26.44 28.57 -5.71
CA ALA A 45 -26.18 29.89 -6.27
C ALA A 45 -26.03 29.76 -7.79
N GLY A 46 -26.99 30.29 -8.51
CA GLY A 46 -27.06 30.21 -9.96
C GLY A 46 -26.05 31.09 -10.69
N ALA A 47 -25.60 30.61 -11.82
CA ALA A 47 -25.13 31.47 -12.91
C ALA A 47 -25.47 30.81 -14.25
N SER A 48 -26.29 31.49 -15.00
CA SER A 48 -26.73 31.15 -16.35
C SER A 48 -25.60 31.25 -17.35
N ALA A 49 -25.45 30.26 -18.22
CA ALA A 49 -24.83 30.44 -19.52
C ALA A 49 -25.65 29.72 -20.58
N LYS A 50 -26.19 30.53 -21.52
CA LYS A 50 -26.85 30.11 -22.73
C LYS A 50 -25.89 29.46 -23.70
N VAL A 51 -26.30 28.38 -24.32
CA VAL A 51 -25.79 27.95 -25.64
C VAL A 51 -26.99 27.63 -26.54
N LEU A 52 -27.09 28.37 -27.64
CA LEU A 52 -27.90 28.14 -28.84
C LEU A 52 -27.45 26.81 -29.48
N GLY A 53 -28.31 25.94 -29.88
CA GLY A 53 -29.27 25.82 -30.94
C GLY A 53 -28.70 25.33 -32.26
N THR A 54 -29.36 24.37 -32.79
CA THR A 54 -29.76 23.91 -34.14
C THR A 54 -28.96 22.70 -34.60
N ASP A 55 -29.50 21.68 -35.29
CA ASP A 55 -30.75 21.48 -35.98
C ASP A 55 -31.06 19.97 -36.13
N ALA A 56 -32.35 19.71 -36.22
CA ALA A 56 -32.93 18.41 -36.48
C ALA A 56 -32.89 18.08 -38.01
N LEU A 57 -32.78 16.81 -38.31
CA LEU A 57 -33.33 16.29 -39.58
C LEU A 57 -33.99 14.92 -39.33
N ASN A 58 -35.29 14.94 -39.60
CA ASN A 58 -36.28 13.90 -39.51
C ASN A 58 -36.48 13.32 -40.95
N ILE A 59 -36.55 12.04 -41.16
CA ILE A 59 -37.26 11.31 -42.23
C ILE A 59 -37.50 9.91 -41.69
N GLY A 60 -38.70 9.38 -41.42
CA GLY A 60 -39.93 9.31 -42.17
C GLY A 60 -40.22 7.85 -42.47
N ALA A 61 -40.98 7.23 -41.69
CA ALA A 61 -42.28 6.54 -41.75
C ALA A 61 -42.57 5.58 -42.93
N GLY A 62 -43.19 4.46 -42.59
CA GLY A 62 -44.03 3.62 -43.47
C GLY A 62 -43.92 2.15 -43.11
N SER A 63 -44.73 1.57 -42.36
CA SER A 63 -46.13 1.15 -42.33
C SER A 63 -46.41 -0.19 -43.04
N LYS A 64 -47.06 -1.06 -42.24
CA LYS A 64 -48.19 -1.98 -42.47
C LYS A 64 -47.87 -3.46 -42.70
N THR A 65 -48.22 -4.28 -41.69
CA THR A 65 -49.43 -5.08 -41.44
C THR A 65 -49.63 -6.31 -42.34
N SER A 66 -49.80 -7.43 -41.70
CA SER A 66 -50.83 -8.51 -41.74
C SER A 66 -50.11 -9.84 -41.45
N GLY A 67 -50.54 -10.77 -40.61
CA GLY A 67 -51.82 -11.15 -40.11
C GLY A 67 -51.97 -12.66 -40.27
N MET A 68 -52.29 -13.37 -39.19
CA MET A 68 -52.90 -14.71 -39.15
C MET A 68 -52.00 -15.91 -39.58
N ASP A 69 -51.96 -17.06 -38.94
CA ASP A 69 -52.97 -17.84 -38.19
C ASP A 69 -52.34 -18.93 -37.33
N GLU A 70 -53.07 -19.33 -36.35
CA GLU A 70 -52.84 -20.45 -35.41
C GLU A 70 -52.90 -21.83 -36.07
N SER A 71 -52.35 -22.76 -35.35
CA SER A 71 -52.67 -24.19 -35.22
C SER A 71 -51.68 -25.18 -35.83
N ASN A 72 -50.94 -25.93 -35.09
CA ASN A 72 -51.30 -27.28 -34.70
C ASN A 72 -50.26 -27.98 -33.84
N ALA A 73 -50.81 -28.63 -32.88
CA ALA A 73 -50.37 -29.62 -31.94
C ALA A 73 -49.25 -30.58 -32.34
N GLY A 74 -48.35 -30.78 -31.35
CA GLY A 74 -48.04 -32.14 -30.87
C GLY A 74 -47.04 -32.95 -31.65
N SER A 75 -45.84 -33.03 -31.14
CA SER A 75 -45.24 -34.32 -30.93
C SER A 75 -43.98 -34.22 -30.04
N CYS A 76 -44.03 -34.94 -28.96
CA CYS A 76 -42.99 -35.29 -28.03
C CYS A 76 -41.75 -35.85 -28.75
N VAL A 77 -40.61 -35.19 -28.60
CA VAL A 77 -39.30 -35.84 -28.68
C VAL A 77 -38.49 -35.43 -27.46
N LYS A 78 -38.69 -36.20 -26.39
CA LYS A 78 -37.69 -36.31 -25.32
C LYS A 78 -36.49 -37.03 -25.91
N THR A 79 -35.56 -36.31 -26.50
CA THR A 79 -34.26 -36.85 -26.88
C THR A 79 -33.18 -36.17 -26.05
N SER A 80 -32.75 -36.91 -25.05
CA SER A 80 -31.39 -36.95 -24.48
C SER A 80 -30.59 -35.65 -24.39
N ILE A 81 -30.84 -34.86 -23.36
CA ILE A 81 -29.79 -33.98 -22.76
C ILE A 81 -28.96 -34.87 -21.83
N ARG A 82 -28.20 -35.77 -22.37
CA ARG A 82 -27.10 -36.50 -21.75
C ARG A 82 -26.04 -36.67 -22.81
N ASN A 83 -25.14 -35.70 -22.93
CA ASN A 83 -23.76 -35.76 -23.45
C ASN A 83 -23.32 -34.39 -23.96
N MET A 84 -23.28 -33.36 -23.07
CA MET A 84 -22.44 -32.17 -23.23
C MET A 84 -21.66 -31.93 -21.93
N ALA A 85 -20.97 -32.96 -21.50
CA ALA A 85 -20.05 -32.89 -20.36
C ALA A 85 -18.66 -33.40 -20.80
N ASN A 86 -18.21 -32.93 -21.97
CA ASN A 86 -16.81 -32.94 -22.38
C ASN A 86 -16.64 -31.76 -23.33
N VAL A 87 -16.74 -30.54 -22.83
CA VAL A 87 -16.00 -29.43 -23.44
C VAL A 87 -14.54 -29.74 -23.12
N ASP A 88 -13.83 -30.26 -24.13
CA ASP A 88 -12.38 -30.37 -24.06
C ASP A 88 -11.84 -29.10 -23.44
N LYS A 89 -11.17 -29.24 -22.30
CA LYS A 89 -10.61 -28.11 -21.55
C LYS A 89 -9.51 -27.54 -22.41
N VAL A 90 -9.86 -26.61 -23.29
CA VAL A 90 -8.91 -25.99 -24.18
C VAL A 90 -7.84 -25.34 -23.32
N THR A 91 -6.68 -25.94 -23.31
CA THR A 91 -5.54 -25.49 -22.50
C THR A 91 -4.70 -24.58 -23.37
N LEU A 92 -4.51 -23.34 -22.94
CA LEU A 92 -3.59 -22.42 -23.62
C LEU A 92 -2.21 -23.06 -23.73
N VAL A 93 -1.59 -22.93 -24.91
CA VAL A 93 -0.30 -23.53 -25.19
C VAL A 93 0.80 -22.53 -24.85
N LYS A 94 1.80 -22.97 -24.06
CA LYS A 94 2.97 -22.15 -23.74
C LYS A 94 3.75 -21.82 -25.02
N ASN A 95 4.21 -20.57 -25.12
CA ASN A 95 4.92 -19.95 -26.24
C ASN A 95 4.06 -19.61 -27.47
N GLU A 96 2.76 -19.92 -27.47
CA GLU A 96 1.83 -19.48 -28.52
C GLU A 96 1.31 -18.06 -28.24
N ASN A 97 0.91 -17.37 -29.32
CA ASN A 97 0.35 -16.02 -29.28
C ASN A 97 -1.17 -16.06 -29.36
N TYR A 98 -1.82 -15.24 -28.57
CA TYR A 98 -3.27 -15.08 -28.54
C TYR A 98 -3.64 -13.60 -28.54
N GLN A 99 -4.78 -13.25 -29.17
CA GLN A 99 -5.37 -11.93 -29.00
C GLN A 99 -6.15 -11.90 -27.69
N VAL A 100 -5.89 -10.90 -26.87
CA VAL A 100 -6.48 -10.73 -25.54
C VAL A 100 -7.00 -9.32 -25.40
N LEU A 101 -8.30 -9.19 -25.12
CA LEU A 101 -8.88 -7.95 -24.62
C LEU A 101 -8.61 -7.86 -23.13
N ILE A 102 -8.07 -6.74 -22.68
CA ILE A 102 -7.80 -6.50 -21.26
C ILE A 102 -9.05 -5.87 -20.64
N GLU A 103 -9.67 -6.61 -19.72
CA GLU A 103 -10.98 -6.28 -19.13
C GLU A 103 -10.87 -5.75 -17.70
N ASP A 104 -9.80 -6.12 -16.98
CA ASP A 104 -9.60 -5.75 -15.56
C ASP A 104 -8.09 -5.60 -15.26
N MET A 105 -7.76 -5.21 -14.05
CA MET A 105 -6.39 -5.04 -13.58
C MET A 105 -6.14 -5.84 -12.30
N GLY A 106 -5.02 -6.55 -12.26
CA GLY A 106 -4.57 -7.34 -11.12
C GLY A 106 -3.96 -6.50 -9.99
N ASN A 107 -3.71 -7.14 -8.87
CA ASN A 107 -3.19 -6.48 -7.66
C ASN A 107 -1.81 -5.83 -7.85
N ASP A 108 -0.99 -6.40 -8.72
CA ASP A 108 0.37 -5.91 -9.01
C ASP A 108 0.41 -4.97 -10.25
N GLY A 109 -0.78 -4.53 -10.75
CA GLY A 109 -0.90 -3.62 -11.89
C GLY A 109 -0.79 -4.29 -13.26
N GLU A 110 -0.85 -5.63 -13.34
CA GLU A 110 -0.96 -6.35 -14.60
C GLU A 110 -2.39 -6.33 -15.14
N GLY A 111 -2.54 -6.22 -16.45
CA GLY A 111 -3.85 -6.36 -17.10
C GLY A 111 -4.36 -7.79 -17.02
N ILE A 112 -5.67 -7.95 -16.87
CA ILE A 112 -6.38 -9.22 -16.85
C ILE A 112 -7.30 -9.30 -18.04
N GLY A 113 -7.21 -10.37 -18.82
CA GLY A 113 -8.16 -10.70 -19.86
C GLY A 113 -8.49 -12.20 -19.85
N HIS A 114 -9.37 -12.63 -20.74
CA HIS A 114 -9.79 -14.02 -20.84
C HIS A 114 -9.56 -14.56 -22.24
N VAL A 115 -9.03 -15.76 -22.32
CA VAL A 115 -8.89 -16.52 -23.58
C VAL A 115 -9.43 -17.90 -23.36
N GLN A 116 -10.46 -18.29 -24.14
CA GLN A 116 -11.10 -19.61 -24.05
C GLN A 116 -11.51 -19.99 -22.62
N GLY A 117 -11.99 -19.00 -21.84
CA GLY A 117 -12.44 -19.20 -20.46
C GLY A 117 -11.32 -19.26 -19.40
N MET A 118 -10.04 -19.13 -19.83
CA MET A 118 -8.90 -19.07 -18.91
C MET A 118 -8.48 -17.62 -18.67
N THR A 119 -8.29 -17.23 -17.41
CA THR A 119 -7.79 -15.92 -17.03
C THR A 119 -6.31 -15.78 -17.39
N VAL A 120 -5.96 -14.69 -18.07
CA VAL A 120 -4.60 -14.38 -18.52
C VAL A 120 -4.14 -13.06 -17.87
N PHE A 121 -3.06 -13.11 -17.10
CA PHE A 121 -2.39 -11.94 -16.54
C PHE A 121 -1.31 -11.45 -17.51
N VAL A 122 -1.37 -10.18 -17.88
CA VAL A 122 -0.47 -9.59 -18.89
C VAL A 122 0.22 -8.35 -18.30
N LYS A 123 1.54 -8.47 -18.07
CA LYS A 123 2.34 -7.33 -17.58
C LYS A 123 2.32 -6.20 -18.63
N ASP A 124 2.31 -4.95 -18.15
CA ASP A 124 2.33 -3.71 -18.95
C ASP A 124 1.10 -3.49 -19.85
N ALA A 125 0.05 -4.30 -19.71
CA ALA A 125 -1.22 -4.12 -20.38
C ALA A 125 -2.17 -3.22 -19.55
N VAL A 126 -3.00 -2.46 -20.26
CA VAL A 126 -3.96 -1.49 -19.69
C VAL A 126 -5.38 -1.93 -20.01
N VAL A 127 -6.31 -1.74 -19.08
CA VAL A 127 -7.74 -2.05 -19.32
C VAL A 127 -8.23 -1.33 -20.57
N GLY A 128 -8.87 -2.08 -21.50
CA GLY A 128 -9.28 -1.61 -22.82
C GLY A 128 -8.27 -1.86 -23.94
N ASP A 129 -7.05 -2.33 -23.65
CA ASP A 129 -6.14 -2.79 -24.71
C ASP A 129 -6.67 -4.05 -25.38
N LEU A 130 -6.69 -4.09 -26.71
CA LEU A 130 -6.67 -5.33 -27.47
C LEU A 130 -5.23 -5.62 -27.87
N ALA A 131 -4.68 -6.73 -27.39
CA ALA A 131 -3.26 -7.02 -27.49
C ALA A 131 -2.97 -8.43 -28.01
N GLU A 132 -1.88 -8.57 -28.76
CA GLU A 132 -1.26 -9.87 -29.03
C GLU A 132 -0.35 -10.23 -27.85
N VAL A 133 -0.63 -11.37 -27.23
CA VAL A 133 0.00 -11.81 -25.98
C VAL A 133 0.59 -13.20 -26.17
N LYS A 134 1.88 -13.35 -25.89
CA LYS A 134 2.56 -14.64 -25.86
C LYS A 134 2.41 -15.28 -24.48
N ILE A 135 1.88 -16.49 -24.43
CA ILE A 135 1.73 -17.24 -23.16
C ILE A 135 3.10 -17.72 -22.69
N VAL A 136 3.53 -17.26 -21.52
CA VAL A 136 4.84 -17.63 -20.92
C VAL A 136 4.73 -18.70 -19.85
N LYS A 137 3.56 -18.81 -19.20
CA LYS A 137 3.31 -19.81 -18.15
C LYS A 137 1.83 -20.13 -18.08
N VAL A 138 1.51 -21.43 -17.98
CA VAL A 138 0.13 -21.92 -17.77
C VAL A 138 0.08 -22.63 -16.42
N LYS A 139 -0.97 -22.37 -15.65
CA LYS A 139 -1.37 -23.07 -14.41
C LYS A 139 -2.78 -23.64 -14.60
N LYS A 140 -3.31 -24.33 -13.58
CA LYS A 140 -4.60 -25.04 -13.65
C LYS A 140 -5.77 -24.17 -14.15
N ASN A 141 -5.88 -22.91 -13.69
CA ASN A 141 -7.02 -22.02 -13.97
C ASN A 141 -6.59 -20.65 -14.49
N ILE A 142 -5.29 -20.36 -14.55
CA ILE A 142 -4.74 -19.06 -14.94
C ILE A 142 -3.52 -19.23 -15.83
N ALA A 143 -3.27 -18.23 -16.68
CA ALA A 143 -2.04 -18.14 -17.46
C ALA A 143 -1.38 -16.77 -17.26
N TYR A 144 -0.10 -16.71 -17.57
CA TYR A 144 0.66 -15.46 -17.60
C TYR A 144 1.12 -15.22 -19.03
N GLY A 145 0.88 -14.01 -19.51
CA GLY A 145 1.22 -13.58 -20.84
C GLY A 145 2.24 -12.45 -20.87
N ARG A 146 3.01 -12.38 -21.93
CA ARG A 146 3.88 -11.26 -22.25
C ARG A 146 3.23 -10.47 -23.39
N LEU A 147 3.06 -9.16 -23.18
CA LEU A 147 2.60 -8.24 -24.22
C LEU A 147 3.61 -8.22 -25.37
N MET A 148 3.19 -8.62 -26.55
CA MET A 148 4.02 -8.63 -27.77
C MET A 148 3.74 -7.41 -28.63
N LYS A 149 2.45 -7.11 -28.85
CA LYS A 149 2.01 -6.01 -29.72
C LYS A 149 0.65 -5.50 -29.25
N LEU A 150 0.46 -4.20 -29.25
CA LEU A 150 -0.86 -3.58 -29.14
C LEU A 150 -1.52 -3.61 -30.51
N ILE A 151 -2.72 -4.20 -30.60
CA ILE A 151 -3.56 -4.21 -31.79
C ILE A 151 -4.40 -2.92 -31.79
N THR A 152 -5.09 -2.69 -30.68
CA THR A 152 -5.82 -1.44 -30.40
C THR A 152 -5.44 -0.98 -29.00
N PRO A 153 -4.74 0.15 -28.87
CA PRO A 153 -4.40 0.67 -27.54
C PRO A 153 -5.64 1.20 -26.83
N SER A 154 -5.67 1.04 -25.50
CA SER A 154 -6.67 1.63 -24.63
C SER A 154 -6.66 3.16 -24.69
N PRO A 155 -7.81 3.85 -24.60
CA PRO A 155 -7.86 5.30 -24.47
C PRO A 155 -7.23 5.81 -23.15
N TYR A 156 -7.06 4.94 -22.16
CA TYR A 156 -6.45 5.25 -20.85
C TYR A 156 -4.94 5.02 -20.83
N ARG A 157 -4.37 4.56 -21.94
CA ARG A 157 -2.92 4.35 -22.05
C ARG A 157 -2.19 5.67 -22.27
N VAL A 158 -1.14 5.88 -21.51
CA VAL A 158 -0.23 7.02 -21.66
C VAL A 158 1.21 6.51 -21.80
N GLU A 159 2.08 7.35 -22.35
CA GLU A 159 3.51 7.04 -22.36
C GLU A 159 4.10 7.25 -20.96
N PRO A 160 4.81 6.28 -20.39
CA PRO A 160 5.45 6.41 -19.09
C PRO A 160 6.45 7.57 -19.08
N VAL A 161 6.41 8.40 -18.03
CA VAL A 161 7.36 9.51 -17.85
C VAL A 161 8.79 8.99 -17.61
N CYS A 162 8.93 7.83 -16.96
CA CYS A 162 10.21 7.20 -16.70
C CYS A 162 10.58 6.22 -17.82
N ASP A 163 11.75 6.42 -18.44
CA ASP A 163 12.30 5.54 -19.48
C ASP A 163 12.62 4.11 -18.99
N LYS A 164 12.81 3.94 -17.67
CA LYS A 164 13.06 2.65 -17.02
C LYS A 164 11.78 1.92 -16.60
N ALA A 165 10.59 2.51 -16.77
CA ALA A 165 9.32 1.97 -16.23
C ALA A 165 9.06 0.51 -16.60
N LYS A 166 9.40 0.08 -17.82
CA LYS A 166 9.22 -1.32 -18.27
C LYS A 166 10.14 -2.33 -17.59
N ARG A 167 11.31 -1.89 -17.11
CA ARG A 167 12.34 -2.76 -16.53
C ARG A 167 12.41 -2.66 -15.02
N CYS A 168 12.28 -1.45 -14.48
CA CYS A 168 12.33 -1.15 -13.06
C CYS A 168 11.13 -1.78 -12.32
N GLY A 169 11.38 -2.39 -11.17
CA GLY A 169 10.35 -2.99 -10.31
C GLY A 169 9.63 -1.98 -9.40
N GLY A 170 10.00 -0.69 -9.45
CA GLY A 170 9.49 0.32 -8.53
C GLY A 170 8.10 0.87 -8.86
N CYS A 171 7.69 0.85 -10.14
CA CYS A 171 6.41 1.39 -10.61
C CYS A 171 5.66 0.34 -11.44
N ALA A 172 4.36 0.18 -11.15
CA ALA A 172 3.53 -0.83 -11.83
C ALA A 172 2.55 -0.23 -12.85
N MET A 173 2.25 1.07 -12.79
CA MET A 173 1.09 1.65 -13.49
C MET A 173 1.40 2.96 -14.23
N GLN A 174 2.66 3.27 -14.55
CA GLN A 174 2.99 4.52 -15.26
C GLN A 174 2.43 4.62 -16.68
N GLN A 175 2.07 3.49 -17.30
CA GLN A 175 1.43 3.42 -18.61
C GLN A 175 -0.09 3.67 -18.57
N VAL A 176 -0.66 3.92 -17.40
CA VAL A 176 -2.10 4.18 -17.17
C VAL A 176 -2.29 5.65 -16.81
N SER A 177 -3.27 6.33 -17.40
CA SER A 177 -3.61 7.71 -17.00
C SER A 177 -3.92 7.81 -15.52
N TYR A 178 -3.59 8.93 -14.88
CA TYR A 178 -3.70 9.04 -13.43
C TYR A 178 -5.15 8.94 -12.95
N GLU A 179 -6.09 9.50 -13.70
CA GLU A 179 -7.51 9.40 -13.43
C GLU A 179 -7.97 7.94 -13.43
N GLN A 180 -7.51 7.15 -14.38
CA GLN A 180 -7.81 5.72 -14.45
C GLN A 180 -7.14 4.93 -13.32
N GLN A 181 -5.95 5.34 -12.86
CA GLN A 181 -5.32 4.74 -11.67
C GLN A 181 -6.18 4.96 -10.42
N LEU A 182 -6.80 6.14 -10.25
CA LEU A 182 -7.69 6.44 -9.13
C LEU A 182 -8.98 5.61 -9.20
N GLU A 183 -9.58 5.51 -10.38
CA GLU A 183 -10.77 4.68 -10.62
C GLU A 183 -10.48 3.19 -10.32
N TYR A 184 -9.33 2.69 -10.79
CA TYR A 184 -8.90 1.33 -10.49
C TYR A 184 -8.74 1.09 -8.98
N LYS A 185 -8.10 2.01 -8.26
CA LYS A 185 -7.91 1.90 -6.80
C LYS A 185 -9.23 1.90 -6.05
N TRP A 186 -10.16 2.76 -6.46
CA TRP A 186 -11.50 2.80 -5.91
C TRP A 186 -12.25 1.48 -6.14
N ASN A 187 -12.24 0.98 -7.38
CA ASN A 187 -12.86 -0.29 -7.73
C ASN A 187 -12.22 -1.49 -6.99
N LYS A 188 -10.91 -1.45 -6.75
CA LYS A 188 -10.22 -2.49 -5.98
C LYS A 188 -10.75 -2.56 -4.54
N VAL A 189 -10.86 -1.42 -3.85
CA VAL A 189 -11.43 -1.37 -2.49
C VAL A 189 -12.87 -1.86 -2.49
N LYS A 190 -13.72 -1.34 -3.39
CA LYS A 190 -15.11 -1.79 -3.56
C LYS A 190 -15.22 -3.30 -3.73
N ASN A 191 -14.44 -3.87 -4.65
CA ASN A 191 -14.44 -5.30 -4.91
C ASN A 191 -14.01 -6.14 -3.70
N CYS A 192 -13.04 -5.67 -2.90
CA CYS A 192 -12.64 -6.35 -1.67
C CYS A 192 -13.77 -6.33 -0.64
N LEU A 193 -14.38 -5.17 -0.38
CA LEU A 193 -15.49 -5.05 0.56
C LEU A 193 -16.69 -5.92 0.15
N GLN A 194 -17.06 -5.93 -1.14
CA GLN A 194 -18.19 -6.72 -1.64
C GLN A 194 -17.90 -8.23 -1.65
N ARG A 195 -16.73 -8.64 -2.17
CA ARG A 195 -16.44 -10.07 -2.43
C ARG A 195 -15.86 -10.78 -1.23
N ILE A 196 -14.97 -10.14 -0.48
CA ILE A 196 -14.30 -10.70 0.70
C ILE A 196 -15.09 -10.33 1.96
N GLY A 197 -15.36 -9.03 2.17
CA GLY A 197 -16.11 -8.51 3.32
C GLY A 197 -17.59 -8.88 3.31
N LYS A 198 -18.15 -9.31 2.14
CA LYS A 198 -19.57 -9.64 1.97
C LYS A 198 -20.51 -8.47 2.31
N MET A 199 -20.01 -7.26 2.18
CA MET A 199 -20.80 -6.06 2.45
C MET A 199 -21.75 -5.77 1.28
N GLU A 200 -22.98 -5.42 1.60
CA GLU A 200 -23.97 -4.93 0.64
C GLU A 200 -23.92 -3.40 0.57
N ASN A 201 -24.39 -2.82 -0.55
CA ASN A 201 -24.49 -1.37 -0.76
C ASN A 201 -23.20 -0.57 -0.52
N VAL A 202 -22.05 -1.16 -0.79
CA VAL A 202 -20.71 -0.58 -0.55
C VAL A 202 -20.58 0.81 -1.21
N GLU A 203 -21.18 1.01 -2.37
CA GLU A 203 -21.11 2.28 -3.10
C GLU A 203 -21.78 3.45 -2.35
N ALA A 204 -22.74 3.16 -1.48
CA ALA A 204 -23.41 4.18 -0.68
C ALA A 204 -22.56 4.72 0.48
N ILE A 205 -21.55 3.94 0.90
CA ILE A 205 -20.64 4.29 2.02
C ILE A 205 -19.24 4.69 1.56
N MET A 206 -18.89 4.43 0.30
CA MET A 206 -17.58 4.77 -0.24
C MET A 206 -17.56 6.17 -0.84
N GLU A 207 -16.63 6.99 -0.40
CA GLU A 207 -16.38 8.28 -1.04
C GLU A 207 -15.80 8.07 -2.45
N LYS A 208 -16.27 8.88 -3.41
CA LYS A 208 -15.79 8.88 -4.80
C LYS A 208 -15.59 10.32 -5.28
N PRO A 209 -14.50 10.60 -6.00
CA PRO A 209 -13.42 9.67 -6.40
C PRO A 209 -12.46 9.34 -5.26
N ALA A 210 -11.56 8.35 -5.48
CA ALA A 210 -10.42 8.16 -4.59
C ALA A 210 -9.56 9.45 -4.55
N TYR A 211 -9.09 9.83 -3.36
CA TYR A 211 -8.29 11.05 -3.19
C TYR A 211 -6.96 10.94 -3.91
N GLY A 212 -6.78 11.75 -4.94
CA GLY A 212 -5.58 11.80 -5.78
C GLY A 212 -4.69 13.00 -5.46
N MET A 213 -3.53 13.03 -6.11
CA MET A 213 -2.57 14.14 -6.08
C MET A 213 -2.74 15.01 -7.33
N ASN A 214 -2.53 16.32 -7.19
CA ASN A 214 -2.47 17.21 -8.34
C ASN A 214 -1.25 16.91 -9.24
N ASN A 215 -0.12 16.53 -8.62
CA ASN A 215 1.07 16.06 -9.30
C ASN A 215 1.52 14.72 -8.70
N PRO A 216 1.33 13.58 -9.41
CA PRO A 216 1.69 12.26 -8.91
C PRO A 216 3.18 11.89 -9.11
N PHE A 217 4.04 12.88 -9.30
CA PHE A 217 5.49 12.70 -9.46
C PHE A 217 6.25 13.38 -8.33
N HIS A 218 7.51 12.97 -8.14
CA HIS A 218 8.44 13.53 -7.15
C HIS A 218 7.90 13.58 -5.71
N TYR A 219 7.00 12.68 -5.37
CA TYR A 219 6.31 12.69 -4.08
C TYR A 219 7.01 11.88 -2.98
N ARG A 220 7.97 10.99 -3.35
CA ARG A 220 8.63 10.14 -2.35
C ARG A 220 9.68 10.91 -1.58
N ASN A 221 9.49 10.97 -0.26
CA ASN A 221 10.44 11.55 0.67
C ASN A 221 11.55 10.57 1.10
N LYS A 222 11.45 9.29 0.72
CA LYS A 222 12.45 8.25 0.99
C LYS A 222 12.72 7.43 -0.24
N ALA A 223 14.00 7.22 -0.55
CA ALA A 223 14.47 6.30 -1.57
C ALA A 223 15.58 5.41 -1.01
N GLN A 224 15.63 4.16 -1.46
CA GLN A 224 16.66 3.19 -1.13
C GLN A 224 17.18 2.63 -2.45
N PHE A 225 18.44 2.93 -2.75
CA PHE A 225 19.10 2.55 -3.99
C PHE A 225 20.08 1.41 -3.71
N PRO A 226 19.87 0.19 -4.19
CA PRO A 226 20.91 -0.82 -4.23
C PRO A 226 22.11 -0.34 -5.05
N VAL A 227 23.29 -0.69 -4.59
CA VAL A 227 24.59 -0.38 -5.20
C VAL A 227 25.28 -1.67 -5.58
N GLY A 228 25.73 -1.80 -6.81
CA GLY A 228 26.39 -3.00 -7.31
C GLY A 228 27.31 -2.72 -8.49
N ARG A 229 27.67 -3.78 -9.22
CA ARG A 229 28.41 -3.67 -10.47
C ARG A 229 27.70 -4.44 -11.57
N ASP A 230 27.80 -3.94 -12.78
CA ASP A 230 27.34 -4.64 -13.96
C ASP A 230 28.35 -5.72 -14.38
N LYS A 231 28.03 -6.46 -15.45
CA LYS A 231 28.89 -7.54 -16.00
C LYS A 231 30.24 -7.04 -16.52
N ASN A 232 30.36 -5.74 -16.76
CA ASN A 232 31.58 -5.09 -17.24
C ASN A 232 32.42 -4.51 -16.09
N GLY A 233 31.89 -4.60 -14.84
CA GLY A 233 32.54 -4.05 -13.66
C GLY A 233 32.22 -2.57 -13.37
N ASN A 234 31.35 -1.93 -14.14
CA ASN A 234 30.92 -0.55 -13.89
C ASN A 234 30.00 -0.48 -12.67
N VAL A 235 30.10 0.59 -11.90
CA VAL A 235 29.21 0.84 -10.76
C VAL A 235 27.81 1.10 -11.28
N VAL A 236 26.82 0.39 -10.75
CA VAL A 236 25.41 0.58 -11.02
C VAL A 236 24.66 0.92 -9.72
N ILE A 237 23.86 1.98 -9.78
CA ILE A 237 23.05 2.46 -8.67
C ILE A 237 21.64 2.75 -9.19
N GLY A 238 20.63 2.12 -8.59
CA GLY A 238 19.26 2.30 -9.10
C GLY A 238 18.23 1.51 -8.34
N PHE A 239 17.42 0.73 -9.03
CA PHE A 239 16.37 -0.09 -8.42
C PHE A 239 16.41 -1.50 -8.99
N TYR A 240 15.95 -2.48 -8.23
CA TYR A 240 15.86 -3.86 -8.72
C TYR A 240 14.85 -3.97 -9.87
N ALA A 241 15.19 -4.76 -10.86
CA ALA A 241 14.25 -5.19 -11.89
C ALA A 241 13.14 -6.03 -11.28
N GLY A 242 11.95 -5.96 -11.85
CA GLY A 242 10.82 -6.71 -11.35
C GLY A 242 11.09 -8.22 -11.28
N ARG A 243 10.98 -8.81 -10.09
CA ARG A 243 11.18 -10.25 -9.80
C ARG A 243 12.63 -10.74 -9.94
N SER A 244 13.61 -9.86 -9.87
CA SER A 244 15.03 -10.21 -9.80
C SER A 244 15.78 -9.23 -8.90
N HIS A 245 17.05 -9.52 -8.62
CA HIS A 245 17.98 -8.64 -7.92
C HIS A 245 18.93 -7.91 -8.89
N ASP A 246 18.64 -7.97 -10.20
CA ASP A 246 19.40 -7.19 -11.19
C ASP A 246 19.13 -5.68 -10.96
N ILE A 247 20.17 -4.90 -10.77
CA ILE A 247 20.05 -3.46 -10.58
C ILE A 247 19.86 -2.79 -11.94
N ILE A 248 18.75 -2.06 -12.10
CA ILE A 248 18.51 -1.19 -13.23
C ILE A 248 19.15 0.16 -12.91
N ASP A 249 20.28 0.42 -13.54
CA ASP A 249 20.99 1.68 -13.36
C ASP A 249 20.09 2.87 -13.68
N THR A 250 20.07 3.85 -12.80
CA THR A 250 19.10 4.95 -12.84
C THR A 250 19.79 6.27 -12.53
N GLU A 251 19.75 7.20 -13.47
CA GLU A 251 20.24 8.57 -13.28
C GLU A 251 19.18 9.45 -12.62
N SER A 252 17.90 9.18 -12.92
CA SER A 252 16.77 9.94 -12.35
C SER A 252 15.59 9.03 -12.07
N CYS A 253 14.75 9.43 -11.10
CA CYS A 253 13.53 8.71 -10.73
C CYS A 253 12.33 9.66 -10.71
N ALA A 254 11.36 9.44 -11.61
CA ALA A 254 10.19 10.29 -11.75
C ALA A 254 9.31 10.42 -10.49
N ILE A 255 9.38 9.49 -9.55
CA ILE A 255 8.63 9.55 -8.28
C ILE A 255 9.49 9.94 -7.07
N GLY A 256 10.83 9.90 -7.22
CA GLY A 256 11.78 10.31 -6.18
C GLY A 256 11.93 11.83 -6.08
N ALA A 257 12.43 12.32 -4.94
CA ALA A 257 12.79 13.71 -4.80
C ALA A 257 13.93 14.06 -5.79
N PRO A 258 13.88 15.21 -6.51
CA PRO A 258 14.87 15.52 -7.55
C PRO A 258 16.32 15.59 -7.06
N VAL A 259 16.52 15.94 -5.78
CA VAL A 259 17.86 15.97 -5.17
C VAL A 259 18.54 14.61 -5.12
N ASN A 260 17.78 13.51 -5.18
CA ASN A 260 18.33 12.16 -5.20
C ASN A 260 19.31 11.96 -6.37
N ASP A 261 19.01 12.55 -7.52
CA ASP A 261 19.80 12.39 -8.75
C ASP A 261 21.22 12.94 -8.54
N LYS A 262 21.33 14.13 -7.92
CA LYS A 262 22.62 14.74 -7.55
C LYS A 262 23.36 13.90 -6.51
N ILE A 263 22.67 13.42 -5.47
CA ILE A 263 23.27 12.59 -4.42
C ILE A 263 23.81 11.28 -4.99
N VAL A 264 23.03 10.61 -5.83
CA VAL A 264 23.42 9.36 -6.48
C VAL A 264 24.66 9.56 -7.36
N ALA A 265 24.71 10.65 -8.12
CA ALA A 265 25.88 11.00 -8.94
C ALA A 265 27.15 11.21 -8.09
N ILE A 266 27.06 11.96 -6.98
CA ILE A 266 28.17 12.19 -6.05
C ILE A 266 28.65 10.86 -5.46
N VAL A 267 27.74 10.01 -4.97
CA VAL A 267 28.11 8.71 -4.37
C VAL A 267 28.71 7.78 -5.41
N ARG A 268 28.23 7.80 -6.66
CA ARG A 268 28.81 7.02 -7.76
C ARG A 268 30.26 7.42 -8.01
N SER A 269 30.53 8.72 -8.24
CA SER A 269 31.89 9.23 -8.44
C SER A 269 32.79 8.89 -7.26
N PHE A 270 32.32 9.07 -6.03
CA PHE A 270 33.05 8.68 -4.82
C PHE A 270 33.47 7.20 -4.83
N ILE A 271 32.57 6.31 -5.17
CA ILE A 271 32.81 4.85 -5.23
C ILE A 271 33.85 4.52 -6.32
N GLU A 272 33.74 5.15 -7.49
CA GLU A 272 34.61 4.91 -8.64
C GLU A 272 36.02 5.47 -8.39
N ASP A 273 36.11 6.75 -8.02
CA ASP A 273 37.39 7.47 -7.87
C ASP A 273 38.23 6.95 -6.71
N ASN A 274 37.59 6.51 -5.62
CA ASN A 274 38.27 6.00 -4.44
C ASN A 274 38.33 4.46 -4.38
N HIS A 275 37.94 3.78 -5.46
CA HIS A 275 37.98 2.32 -5.59
C HIS A 275 37.24 1.59 -4.45
N ILE A 276 36.12 2.16 -3.97
CA ILE A 276 35.30 1.54 -2.93
C ILE A 276 34.62 0.29 -3.50
N SER A 277 34.68 -0.82 -2.75
CA SER A 277 34.00 -2.04 -3.17
C SER A 277 32.50 -1.95 -2.95
N THR A 278 31.72 -2.43 -3.91
CA THR A 278 30.27 -2.61 -3.80
C THR A 278 29.95 -4.01 -3.31
N TYR A 279 28.88 -4.16 -2.53
CA TYR A 279 28.47 -5.46 -2.00
C TYR A 279 27.91 -6.35 -3.12
N ASP A 280 28.32 -7.59 -3.09
CA ASP A 280 27.82 -8.64 -3.96
C ASP A 280 27.00 -9.64 -3.13
N GLU A 281 25.74 -9.80 -3.47
CA GLU A 281 24.78 -10.63 -2.70
C GLU A 281 25.09 -12.13 -2.82
N GLU A 282 25.73 -12.60 -3.91
CA GLU A 282 26.06 -14.00 -4.11
C GLU A 282 27.25 -14.42 -3.25
N THR A 283 28.26 -13.57 -3.18
CA THR A 283 29.50 -13.86 -2.43
C THR A 283 29.48 -13.35 -0.98
N GLY A 284 28.55 -12.44 -0.66
CA GLY A 284 28.51 -11.76 0.64
C GLY A 284 29.69 -10.81 0.89
N ARG A 285 30.41 -10.39 -0.14
CA ARG A 285 31.62 -9.56 -0.05
C ARG A 285 31.40 -8.17 -0.62
N GLY A 286 32.26 -7.24 -0.21
CA GLY A 286 32.18 -5.83 -0.60
C GLY A 286 31.62 -4.95 0.50
N LEU A 287 31.70 -3.63 0.34
CA LEU A 287 31.44 -2.67 1.42
C LEU A 287 30.07 -2.00 1.28
N VAL A 288 29.84 -1.27 0.20
CA VAL A 288 28.62 -0.45 0.04
C VAL A 288 27.50 -1.28 -0.55
N ARG A 289 26.38 -1.37 0.17
CA ARG A 289 25.19 -2.17 -0.19
C ARG A 289 24.08 -1.33 -0.80
N HIS A 290 23.72 -0.23 -0.10
CA HIS A 290 22.61 0.65 -0.51
C HIS A 290 22.93 2.09 -0.14
N ILE A 291 22.21 3.00 -0.80
CA ILE A 291 22.09 4.40 -0.40
C ILE A 291 20.65 4.63 0.04
N LEU A 292 20.44 5.02 1.29
CA LEU A 292 19.17 5.52 1.78
C LEU A 292 19.21 7.04 1.74
N ILE A 293 18.25 7.66 1.07
CA ILE A 293 18.07 9.11 1.04
C ILE A 293 16.71 9.43 1.65
N ARG A 294 16.65 10.37 2.57
CA ARG A 294 15.43 10.96 3.10
C ARG A 294 15.43 12.46 2.90
N VAL A 295 14.27 13.01 2.58
CA VAL A 295 14.08 14.44 2.35
C VAL A 295 12.85 14.91 3.13
N GLY A 296 13.03 15.90 4.01
CA GLY A 296 11.93 16.63 4.62
C GLY A 296 11.23 17.51 3.57
N PHE A 297 9.96 17.26 3.31
CA PHE A 297 9.26 17.99 2.25
C PHE A 297 8.90 19.42 2.66
N THR A 298 8.67 19.64 3.95
CA THR A 298 8.42 20.97 4.50
C THR A 298 9.73 21.72 4.79
N THR A 299 10.65 21.06 5.51
CA THR A 299 11.90 21.66 5.99
C THR A 299 12.99 21.76 4.93
N LYS A 300 12.94 20.89 3.91
CA LYS A 300 14.00 20.66 2.91
C LYS A 300 15.26 20.02 3.48
N GLU A 301 15.23 19.56 4.73
CA GLU A 301 16.34 18.82 5.33
C GLU A 301 16.58 17.49 4.62
N ILE A 302 17.87 17.15 4.44
CA ILE A 302 18.29 15.96 3.69
C ILE A 302 19.14 15.06 4.58
N MET A 303 18.84 13.77 4.54
CA MET A 303 19.67 12.72 5.11
C MET A 303 20.17 11.81 4.01
N VAL A 304 21.48 11.53 4.03
CA VAL A 304 22.13 10.50 3.21
C VAL A 304 22.73 9.45 4.13
N CYS A 305 22.26 8.21 4.01
CA CYS A 305 22.74 7.10 4.81
C CYS A 305 23.26 5.99 3.89
N LEU A 306 24.55 5.68 3.95
CA LEU A 306 25.11 4.55 3.23
C LEU A 306 24.96 3.28 4.07
N VAL A 307 24.37 2.27 3.48
CA VAL A 307 24.28 0.93 4.10
C VAL A 307 25.56 0.17 3.75
N THR A 308 26.30 -0.22 4.78
CA THR A 308 27.64 -0.80 4.61
C THR A 308 27.78 -2.15 5.30
N ASN A 309 28.64 -2.99 4.75
CA ASN A 309 29.01 -4.30 5.31
C ASN A 309 30.18 -4.20 6.32
N ASP A 310 30.51 -3.01 6.79
CA ASP A 310 31.52 -2.71 7.81
C ASP A 310 31.13 -1.44 8.59
N ASN A 311 31.74 -1.24 9.75
CA ASN A 311 31.55 -0.05 10.61
C ASN A 311 32.31 1.19 10.09
N LYS A 312 33.11 1.06 9.05
CA LYS A 312 33.96 2.15 8.51
C LYS A 312 33.79 2.26 7.01
N LEU A 313 33.79 3.51 6.55
CA LEU A 313 33.83 3.86 5.13
C LEU A 313 35.18 4.57 4.87
N PRO A 314 36.12 3.94 4.13
CA PRO A 314 37.37 4.60 3.75
C PRO A 314 37.08 5.89 2.97
N HIS A 315 37.90 6.93 3.18
CA HIS A 315 37.80 8.23 2.50
C HIS A 315 36.45 8.93 2.69
N SER A 316 35.73 8.64 3.79
CA SER A 316 34.42 9.23 4.07
C SER A 316 34.41 10.76 4.11
N GLU A 317 35.56 11.38 4.47
CA GLU A 317 35.77 12.82 4.45
C GLU A 317 35.55 13.43 3.06
N ILE A 318 36.02 12.75 1.99
CA ILE A 318 35.82 13.22 0.60
C ILE A 318 34.34 13.22 0.24
N LEU A 319 33.62 12.15 0.62
CA LEU A 319 32.19 12.07 0.38
C LEU A 319 31.41 13.16 1.16
N ILE A 320 31.78 13.36 2.42
CA ILE A 320 31.17 14.39 3.27
C ILE A 320 31.36 15.77 2.63
N ASP A 321 32.59 16.13 2.23
CA ASP A 321 32.92 17.42 1.62
C ASP A 321 32.11 17.71 0.36
N GLU A 322 31.73 16.70 -0.42
CA GLU A 322 30.87 16.86 -1.59
C GLU A 322 29.38 16.94 -1.22
N LEU A 323 28.91 16.10 -0.30
CA LEU A 323 27.50 16.09 0.08
C LEU A 323 27.06 17.34 0.83
N VAL A 324 27.92 17.94 1.68
CA VAL A 324 27.58 19.15 2.45
C VAL A 324 27.38 20.39 1.57
N LYS A 325 27.80 20.34 0.30
CA LYS A 325 27.54 21.40 -0.70
C LYS A 325 26.09 21.39 -1.22
N ILE A 326 25.31 20.41 -0.84
CA ILE A 326 23.89 20.32 -1.21
C ILE A 326 23.08 21.11 -0.18
N ASP A 327 22.31 22.08 -0.65
CA ASP A 327 21.43 22.86 0.22
C ASP A 327 20.43 21.93 0.94
N GLY A 328 20.29 22.13 2.25
CA GLY A 328 19.44 21.30 3.09
C GLY A 328 20.13 20.03 3.62
N MET A 329 21.38 19.73 3.29
CA MET A 329 22.09 18.60 3.87
C MET A 329 22.19 18.75 5.40
N THR A 330 21.60 17.81 6.12
CA THR A 330 21.45 17.87 7.58
C THR A 330 22.09 16.66 8.27
N SER A 331 22.09 15.50 7.60
CA SER A 331 22.56 14.25 8.18
C SER A 331 23.29 13.40 7.15
N ILE A 332 24.52 12.97 7.48
CA ILE A 332 25.26 11.97 6.73
C ILE A 332 25.65 10.86 7.69
N CYS A 333 25.26 9.62 7.41
CA CYS A 333 25.49 8.51 8.31
C CYS A 333 25.78 7.19 7.59
N LEU A 334 26.28 6.22 8.34
CA LEU A 334 26.33 4.81 7.94
C LEU A 334 25.25 4.04 8.67
N ASN A 335 24.64 3.10 7.99
CA ASN A 335 23.89 2.02 8.60
C ASN A 335 24.65 0.71 8.37
N VAL A 336 25.02 0.05 9.45
CA VAL A 336 25.86 -1.15 9.40
C VAL A 336 24.98 -2.38 9.29
N ASN A 337 25.07 -3.06 8.16
CA ASN A 337 24.37 -4.33 7.91
C ASN A 337 25.35 -5.37 7.38
N MET A 338 25.83 -6.26 8.27
CA MET A 338 26.73 -7.35 7.95
C MET A 338 25.99 -8.68 7.69
N GLU A 339 24.67 -8.68 7.80
CA GLU A 339 23.87 -9.88 7.61
C GLU A 339 23.66 -10.19 6.13
N ASN A 340 23.75 -11.45 5.76
CA ASN A 340 23.39 -11.93 4.43
C ASN A 340 21.89 -12.31 4.40
N THR A 341 21.05 -11.30 4.46
CA THR A 341 19.58 -11.43 4.44
C THR A 341 18.98 -10.38 3.51
N ASN A 342 17.68 -10.53 3.19
CA ASN A 342 16.93 -9.53 2.41
C ASN A 342 16.63 -8.23 3.18
N ARG A 343 17.06 -8.12 4.43
CA ARG A 343 16.94 -6.91 5.24
C ARG A 343 17.94 -5.87 4.75
N ILE A 344 17.45 -4.70 4.32
CA ILE A 344 18.31 -3.63 3.79
C ILE A 344 19.08 -2.94 4.92
N LEU A 345 18.39 -2.53 5.98
CA LEU A 345 18.99 -1.79 7.10
C LEU A 345 19.34 -2.72 8.26
N GLY A 346 20.56 -2.56 8.80
CA GLY A 346 20.96 -3.15 10.07
C GLY A 346 20.48 -2.30 11.25
N ASP A 347 20.77 -2.77 12.47
CA ASP A 347 20.30 -2.11 13.70
C ASP A 347 21.19 -0.93 14.15
N LYS A 348 22.42 -0.85 13.64
CA LYS A 348 23.40 0.14 14.06
C LYS A 348 23.53 1.26 13.03
N CYS A 349 23.36 2.51 13.49
CA CYS A 349 23.66 3.72 12.71
C CYS A 349 24.86 4.46 13.33
N ILE A 350 25.70 5.04 12.49
CA ILE A 350 26.87 5.84 12.87
C ILE A 350 26.78 7.18 12.13
N THR A 351 26.62 8.27 12.86
CA THR A 351 26.62 9.61 12.27
C THR A 351 28.05 9.98 11.87
N LEU A 352 28.25 10.32 10.60
CA LEU A 352 29.51 10.79 10.07
C LEU A 352 29.60 12.31 10.11
N TRP A 353 28.46 13.01 9.85
CA TRP A 353 28.38 14.46 9.86
C TRP A 353 26.94 14.90 10.16
N GLY A 354 26.81 16.05 10.82
CA GLY A 354 25.52 16.67 11.12
C GLY A 354 24.72 15.96 12.21
N GLN A 355 23.39 15.93 12.02
CA GLN A 355 22.45 15.33 12.98
C GLN A 355 22.28 13.83 12.74
N SER A 356 21.82 13.10 13.75
CA SER A 356 21.42 11.68 13.59
C SER A 356 20.01 11.50 12.99
N TYR A 357 19.31 12.59 12.68
CA TYR A 357 17.95 12.64 12.17
C TYR A 357 17.78 13.79 11.19
N ILE A 358 16.66 13.83 10.50
CA ILE A 358 16.09 15.00 9.84
C ILE A 358 14.75 15.34 10.46
N THR A 359 14.31 16.57 10.30
CA THR A 359 13.01 17.06 10.75
C THR A 359 12.06 17.23 9.57
N ASP A 360 10.79 16.85 9.74
CA ASP A 360 9.73 17.20 8.80
C ASP A 360 8.40 17.37 9.55
N TYR A 361 7.35 17.78 8.84
CA TYR A 361 6.04 18.08 9.40
C TYR A 361 4.94 17.27 8.71
N ILE A 362 3.92 16.86 9.49
CA ILE A 362 2.62 16.43 8.98
C ILE A 362 1.58 17.38 9.60
N GLY A 363 0.95 18.23 8.80
CA GLY A 363 0.21 19.36 9.33
C GLY A 363 1.12 20.27 10.17
N ASP A 364 0.72 20.55 11.39
CA ASP A 364 1.48 21.39 12.33
C ASP A 364 2.39 20.58 13.26
N ILE A 365 2.35 19.24 13.19
CA ILE A 365 3.15 18.37 14.06
C ILE A 365 4.53 18.13 13.47
N LYS A 366 5.55 18.40 14.25
CA LYS A 366 6.96 18.22 13.95
C LYS A 366 7.41 16.80 14.29
N TYR A 367 8.17 16.17 13.39
CA TYR A 367 8.75 14.85 13.61
C TYR A 367 10.25 14.86 13.36
N GLN A 368 11.02 14.28 14.29
CA GLN A 368 12.40 13.90 14.05
C GLN A 368 12.44 12.47 13.54
N ILE A 369 13.13 12.28 12.41
CA ILE A 369 13.08 11.04 11.61
C ILE A 369 14.50 10.51 11.48
N SER A 370 14.80 9.40 12.16
CA SER A 370 16.09 8.70 12.07
C SER A 370 16.18 7.83 10.79
N PRO A 371 17.36 7.29 10.45
CA PRO A 371 17.47 6.33 9.33
C PRO A 371 16.53 5.13 9.47
N LEU A 372 16.30 4.66 10.70
CA LEU A 372 15.51 3.46 11.00
C LEU A 372 14.01 3.73 11.17
N SER A 373 13.60 4.98 11.45
CA SER A 373 12.20 5.32 11.70
C SER A 373 11.33 4.98 10.49
N PHE A 374 10.16 4.37 10.75
CA PHE A 374 9.11 4.31 9.74
C PHE A 374 8.46 5.70 9.64
N TYR A 375 8.38 6.22 8.45
CA TYR A 375 7.69 7.48 8.13
C TYR A 375 7.07 7.35 6.75
N GLN A 376 5.82 7.74 6.58
CA GLN A 376 5.06 7.59 5.34
C GLN A 376 5.80 8.26 4.17
N VAL A 377 5.91 7.55 3.05
CA VAL A 377 6.77 7.97 1.94
C VAL A 377 6.17 9.04 1.02
N ASN A 378 4.89 9.33 1.16
CA ASN A 378 4.17 10.35 0.41
C ASN A 378 3.57 11.38 1.37
N PRO A 379 4.31 12.44 1.74
CA PRO A 379 3.87 13.39 2.76
C PRO A 379 2.59 14.14 2.37
N VAL A 380 2.36 14.39 1.07
CA VAL A 380 1.14 15.05 0.58
C VAL A 380 -0.08 14.17 0.89
N GLN A 381 -0.03 12.90 0.51
CA GLN A 381 -1.15 11.98 0.77
C GLN A 381 -1.24 11.55 2.25
N THR A 382 -0.13 11.55 2.97
CA THR A 382 -0.14 11.30 4.42
C THR A 382 -0.97 12.35 5.15
N ASN A 383 -0.81 13.62 4.79
CA ASN A 383 -1.61 14.70 5.38
C ASN A 383 -3.10 14.53 5.06
N VAL A 384 -3.46 14.13 3.83
CA VAL A 384 -4.86 13.83 3.46
C VAL A 384 -5.39 12.65 4.27
N LEU A 385 -4.63 11.56 4.36
CA LEU A 385 -5.01 10.35 5.09
C LEU A 385 -5.24 10.63 6.58
N TYR A 386 -4.32 11.38 7.22
CA TYR A 386 -4.42 11.65 8.66
C TYR A 386 -5.54 12.64 8.99
N ASN A 387 -5.80 13.62 8.11
CA ASN A 387 -6.99 14.46 8.25
C ASN A 387 -8.27 13.67 8.11
N LYS A 388 -8.34 12.68 7.20
CA LYS A 388 -9.50 11.78 7.11
C LYS A 388 -9.63 10.86 8.32
N ALA A 389 -8.52 10.34 8.85
CA ALA A 389 -8.55 9.56 10.09
C ALA A 389 -9.08 10.40 11.27
N LEU A 390 -8.64 11.66 11.38
CA LEU A 390 -9.10 12.60 12.39
C LEU A 390 -10.60 12.96 12.20
N GLU A 391 -11.05 13.15 10.95
CA GLU A 391 -12.45 13.39 10.60
C GLU A 391 -13.33 12.19 11.04
N TYR A 392 -12.92 10.96 10.73
CA TYR A 392 -13.66 9.75 11.10
C TYR A 392 -13.57 9.41 12.59
N ALA A 393 -12.52 9.86 13.27
CA ALA A 393 -12.43 9.77 14.72
C ALA A 393 -13.43 10.67 15.43
N ASP A 394 -13.88 11.76 14.78
CA ASP A 394 -14.92 12.71 15.23
C ASP A 394 -14.72 13.13 16.70
N LEU A 395 -13.52 13.67 17.00
CA LEU A 395 -13.10 14.00 18.36
C LEU A 395 -13.62 15.38 18.78
N SER A 396 -14.25 15.43 19.97
CA SER A 396 -14.77 16.64 20.62
C SER A 396 -13.81 17.27 21.65
N GLY A 397 -12.82 16.48 22.12
CA GLY A 397 -11.87 16.87 23.15
C GLY A 397 -12.04 16.11 24.48
N ASP A 398 -13.03 15.26 24.59
CA ASP A 398 -13.30 14.48 25.82
C ASP A 398 -12.90 12.99 25.65
N GLU A 399 -12.56 12.56 24.44
CA GLU A 399 -12.34 11.16 24.12
C GLU A 399 -10.94 10.66 24.51
N THR A 400 -10.91 9.41 24.98
CA THR A 400 -9.73 8.58 25.12
C THR A 400 -9.55 7.77 23.83
N VAL A 401 -8.40 7.97 23.16
CA VAL A 401 -8.09 7.34 21.88
C VAL A 401 -6.95 6.33 22.05
N TRP A 402 -7.10 5.15 21.46
CA TRP A 402 -6.03 4.16 21.35
C TRP A 402 -5.53 4.07 19.89
N ASP A 403 -4.21 4.16 19.71
CA ASP A 403 -3.49 3.91 18.44
C ASP A 403 -2.69 2.61 18.59
N MET A 404 -3.14 1.55 17.93
CA MET A 404 -2.69 0.18 18.18
C MET A 404 -1.39 -0.22 17.47
N TYR A 405 -0.89 0.59 16.55
CA TYR A 405 0.36 0.37 15.81
C TYR A 405 1.03 1.70 15.56
N CYS A 406 1.36 2.43 16.62
CA CYS A 406 1.65 3.87 16.55
C CYS A 406 2.98 4.24 15.88
N GLY A 407 3.92 3.29 15.71
CA GLY A 407 5.25 3.59 15.18
C GLY A 407 5.95 4.68 15.98
N ILE A 408 6.45 5.70 15.32
CA ILE A 408 7.07 6.89 15.94
C ILE A 408 6.02 7.93 16.39
N GLY A 409 4.76 7.52 16.58
CA GLY A 409 3.67 8.35 17.05
C GLY A 409 3.02 9.24 15.99
N THR A 410 3.14 8.93 14.70
CA THR A 410 2.68 9.84 13.64
C THR A 410 1.18 10.10 13.68
N ILE A 411 0.35 9.06 13.78
CA ILE A 411 -1.12 9.20 13.90
C ILE A 411 -1.47 9.63 15.32
N SER A 412 -0.85 9.02 16.35
CA SER A 412 -1.13 9.33 17.76
C SER A 412 -1.01 10.82 18.06
N LEU A 413 0.10 11.46 17.64
CA LEU A 413 0.34 12.88 17.91
C LEU A 413 -0.59 13.78 17.10
N PHE A 414 -0.98 13.33 15.90
CA PHE A 414 -1.95 14.04 15.08
C PHE A 414 -3.35 14.04 15.72
N LEU A 415 -3.76 12.92 16.31
CA LEU A 415 -5.03 12.79 17.05
C LEU A 415 -4.98 13.53 18.40
N ALA A 416 -3.82 13.57 19.07
CA ALA A 416 -3.64 14.22 20.38
C ALA A 416 -3.97 15.73 20.35
N GLN A 417 -3.98 16.36 19.16
CA GLN A 417 -4.40 17.76 19.00
C GLN A 417 -5.87 17.98 19.37
N LYS A 418 -6.72 16.93 19.30
CA LYS A 418 -8.16 17.01 19.53
C LYS A 418 -8.68 16.00 20.55
N ALA A 419 -7.87 15.05 21.00
CA ALA A 419 -8.26 14.07 21.99
C ALA A 419 -7.99 14.56 23.42
N LYS A 420 -8.75 14.10 24.39
CA LYS A 420 -8.45 14.26 25.82
C LYS A 420 -7.17 13.50 26.18
N LYS A 421 -7.06 12.27 25.74
CA LYS A 421 -5.91 11.38 26.00
C LYS A 421 -5.70 10.44 24.82
N VAL A 422 -4.43 10.20 24.47
CA VAL A 422 -4.06 9.21 23.44
C VAL A 422 -3.12 8.19 24.06
N TYR A 423 -3.38 6.92 23.78
CA TYR A 423 -2.51 5.80 24.14
C TYR A 423 -1.99 5.14 22.87
N GLY A 424 -0.66 5.09 22.69
CA GLY A 424 -0.01 4.46 21.54
C GLY A 424 0.69 3.16 21.92
N VAL A 425 0.56 2.12 21.09
CA VAL A 425 1.24 0.82 21.29
C VAL A 425 2.07 0.49 20.05
N GLU A 426 3.33 0.10 20.25
CA GLU A 426 4.25 -0.31 19.18
C GLU A 426 5.22 -1.37 19.72
N ILE A 427 5.50 -2.38 18.88
CA ILE A 427 6.38 -3.49 19.27
C ILE A 427 7.86 -3.10 19.29
N VAL A 428 8.27 -2.09 18.51
CA VAL A 428 9.66 -1.67 18.35
C VAL A 428 10.01 -0.64 19.44
N PRO A 429 10.89 -0.97 20.42
CA PRO A 429 11.22 -0.06 21.54
C PRO A 429 11.76 1.30 21.05
N GLN A 430 12.65 1.29 20.05
CA GLN A 430 13.22 2.52 19.50
C GLN A 430 12.16 3.44 18.89
N ALA A 431 11.11 2.88 18.24
CA ALA A 431 10.03 3.69 17.72
C ALA A 431 9.21 4.36 18.83
N ILE A 432 9.04 3.69 19.97
CA ILE A 432 8.41 4.29 21.16
C ILE A 432 9.26 5.42 21.77
N ASP A 433 10.58 5.25 21.81
CA ASP A 433 11.47 6.32 22.25
C ASP A 433 11.39 7.53 21.31
N ASP A 434 11.37 7.29 20.00
CA ASP A 434 11.15 8.34 18.98
C ASP A 434 9.76 8.98 19.16
N ALA A 435 8.70 8.21 19.47
CA ALA A 435 7.35 8.73 19.69
C ALA A 435 7.26 9.66 20.91
N ARG A 436 7.87 9.25 22.03
CA ARG A 436 7.95 10.07 23.23
C ARG A 436 8.72 11.36 22.99
N HIS A 437 9.85 11.28 22.28
CA HIS A 437 10.63 12.44 21.92
C HIS A 437 9.85 13.38 20.98
N ASN A 438 9.14 12.82 19.99
CA ASN A 438 8.27 13.59 19.10
C ASN A 438 7.11 14.26 19.87
N ALA A 439 6.56 13.63 20.89
CA ALA A 439 5.58 14.27 21.77
C ALA A 439 6.21 15.47 22.53
N GLU A 440 7.40 15.28 23.09
CA GLU A 440 8.12 16.29 23.86
C GLU A 440 8.43 17.55 23.01
N ILE A 441 9.00 17.40 21.81
CA ILE A 441 9.35 18.53 20.94
C ILE A 441 8.16 19.31 20.38
N ASN A 442 6.94 18.74 20.49
CA ASN A 442 5.68 19.40 20.15
C ASN A 442 4.92 19.91 21.39
N GLY A 443 5.42 19.68 22.62
CA GLY A 443 4.73 20.05 23.85
C GLY A 443 3.43 19.26 24.08
N ILE A 444 3.29 18.07 23.46
CA ILE A 444 2.12 17.21 23.59
C ILE A 444 2.26 16.38 24.88
N THR A 445 1.40 16.63 25.86
CA THR A 445 1.46 15.99 27.18
C THR A 445 0.33 14.98 27.43
N ASN A 446 -0.64 14.93 26.53
CA ASN A 446 -1.80 14.04 26.59
C ASN A 446 -1.63 12.74 25.77
N ALA A 447 -0.42 12.43 25.30
CA ALA A 447 -0.09 11.17 24.65
C ALA A 447 0.82 10.30 25.53
N GLU A 448 0.55 9.01 25.62
CA GLU A 448 1.31 8.02 26.37
C GLU A 448 1.60 6.79 25.51
N PHE A 449 2.83 6.25 25.59
CA PHE A 449 3.30 5.23 24.66
C PHE A 449 3.83 3.99 25.38
N PHE A 450 3.42 2.79 24.89
CA PHE A 450 3.75 1.49 25.45
C PHE A 450 4.51 0.62 24.43
N VAL A 451 5.59 0.00 24.90
CA VAL A 451 6.35 -0.98 24.13
C VAL A 451 5.71 -2.36 24.28
N GLY A 452 5.38 -2.99 23.16
CA GLY A 452 4.92 -4.37 23.13
C GLY A 452 3.97 -4.60 21.95
N LYS A 453 3.53 -5.84 21.81
CA LYS A 453 2.52 -6.17 20.81
C LYS A 453 1.14 -5.69 21.26
N ALA A 454 0.38 -5.08 20.34
CA ALA A 454 -0.96 -4.59 20.64
C ALA A 454 -1.85 -5.70 21.22
N GLU A 455 -1.78 -6.90 20.66
CA GLU A 455 -2.51 -8.10 21.09
C GLU A 455 -2.15 -8.61 22.49
N GLU A 456 -1.04 -8.16 23.08
CA GLU A 456 -0.59 -8.50 24.43
C GLU A 456 -0.82 -7.31 25.40
N VAL A 457 -0.39 -6.11 25.01
CA VAL A 457 -0.41 -4.90 25.86
C VAL A 457 -1.83 -4.41 26.13
N VAL A 458 -2.66 -4.33 25.08
CA VAL A 458 -4.01 -3.77 25.19
C VAL A 458 -4.92 -4.61 26.07
N PRO A 459 -5.01 -5.96 25.90
CA PRO A 459 -5.78 -6.80 26.82
C PRO A 459 -5.33 -6.70 28.27
N ASP A 460 -4.01 -6.54 28.50
CA ASP A 460 -3.46 -6.47 29.86
C ASP A 460 -3.82 -5.15 30.57
N ILE A 461 -3.77 -4.03 29.84
CA ILE A 461 -4.18 -2.72 30.38
C ILE A 461 -5.69 -2.70 30.59
N TYR A 462 -6.46 -3.20 29.62
CA TYR A 462 -7.92 -3.31 29.74
C TYR A 462 -8.37 -4.13 30.95
N LYS A 463 -7.73 -5.29 31.22
CA LYS A 463 -8.04 -6.14 32.40
C LYS A 463 -7.65 -5.51 33.70
N LYS A 464 -6.59 -4.72 33.78
CA LYS A 464 -6.14 -4.05 34.99
C LYS A 464 -7.08 -2.93 35.43
N GLY A 465 -7.89 -2.39 34.51
CA GLY A 465 -8.75 -1.26 34.78
C GLY A 465 -7.98 0.05 34.98
N GLY A 466 -8.68 1.13 35.21
CA GLY A 466 -8.14 2.48 35.38
C GLY A 466 -8.35 3.36 34.15
N ASP A 467 -7.68 4.52 34.09
CA ASP A 467 -7.90 5.52 33.04
C ASP A 467 -7.64 5.02 31.60
N GLY A 468 -6.77 4.01 31.42
CA GLY A 468 -6.47 3.39 30.13
C GLY A 468 -7.38 2.21 29.75
N SER A 469 -8.31 1.80 30.62
CA SER A 469 -9.19 0.65 30.35
C SER A 469 -10.40 0.99 29.46
N HIS A 470 -10.73 2.26 29.30
CA HIS A 470 -11.78 2.72 28.39
C HIS A 470 -11.17 3.30 27.12
N ALA A 471 -11.76 2.97 25.99
CA ALA A 471 -11.45 3.56 24.69
C ALA A 471 -12.73 4.06 24.05
N ASP A 472 -12.85 5.36 23.87
CA ASP A 472 -13.97 5.94 23.12
C ASP A 472 -13.72 5.72 21.60
N VAL A 473 -12.48 5.89 21.18
CA VAL A 473 -12.07 5.68 19.79
C VAL A 473 -10.81 4.81 19.73
N VAL A 474 -10.80 3.88 18.78
CA VAL A 474 -9.61 3.08 18.48
C VAL A 474 -9.19 3.34 17.03
N VAL A 475 -7.91 3.63 16.86
CA VAL A 475 -7.28 3.74 15.54
C VAL A 475 -6.31 2.57 15.36
N VAL A 476 -6.36 1.92 14.20
CA VAL A 476 -5.47 0.82 13.84
C VAL A 476 -4.86 1.07 12.46
N ASP A 477 -3.52 0.95 12.34
CA ASP A 477 -2.77 0.95 11.08
C ASP A 477 -1.88 -0.31 11.03
N PRO A 478 -2.48 -1.51 10.92
CA PRO A 478 -1.75 -2.76 11.04
C PRO A 478 -0.86 -3.02 9.82
N PRO A 479 0.12 -3.95 9.94
CA PRO A 479 0.87 -4.44 8.80
C PRO A 479 -0.05 -5.14 7.78
N ARG A 480 0.46 -5.41 6.56
CA ARG A 480 -0.30 -5.99 5.43
C ARG A 480 -1.13 -7.23 5.75
N LYS A 481 -0.79 -7.99 6.77
CA LYS A 481 -1.55 -9.18 7.22
C LYS A 481 -2.85 -8.86 7.97
N GLY A 482 -3.12 -7.60 8.26
CA GLY A 482 -4.23 -7.16 9.11
C GLY A 482 -3.96 -7.34 10.61
N CYS A 483 -4.99 -7.14 11.43
CA CYS A 483 -4.94 -7.32 12.86
C CYS A 483 -4.95 -8.81 13.26
N ASP A 484 -4.31 -9.14 14.38
CA ASP A 484 -4.39 -10.47 14.99
C ASP A 484 -5.77 -10.71 15.61
N GLN A 485 -6.21 -11.99 15.64
CA GLN A 485 -7.53 -12.35 16.17
C GLN A 485 -7.70 -11.96 17.64
N VAL A 486 -6.64 -12.06 18.46
CA VAL A 486 -6.68 -11.69 19.89
C VAL A 486 -6.96 -10.19 20.05
N LEU A 487 -6.35 -9.35 19.21
CA LEU A 487 -6.64 -7.92 19.19
C LEU A 487 -8.08 -7.65 18.75
N LEU A 488 -8.57 -8.29 17.70
CA LEU A 488 -9.95 -8.13 17.24
C LEU A 488 -10.96 -8.53 18.34
N ASP A 489 -10.73 -9.66 19.00
CA ASP A 489 -11.57 -10.11 20.13
C ASP A 489 -11.53 -9.09 21.29
N THR A 490 -10.38 -8.47 21.54
CA THR A 490 -10.22 -7.42 22.55
C THR A 490 -10.99 -6.17 22.19
N LEU A 491 -10.92 -5.70 20.92
CA LEU A 491 -11.68 -4.55 20.46
C LEU A 491 -13.20 -4.76 20.58
N VAL A 492 -13.67 -5.98 20.28
CA VAL A 492 -15.09 -6.34 20.49
C VAL A 492 -15.48 -6.27 21.96
N HIS A 493 -14.61 -6.67 22.88
CA HIS A 493 -14.87 -6.59 24.33
C HIS A 493 -14.76 -5.17 24.88
N MET A 494 -13.84 -4.36 24.37
CA MET A 494 -13.70 -2.95 24.75
C MET A 494 -14.90 -2.13 24.27
N ALA A 495 -15.55 -2.55 23.17
CA ALA A 495 -16.72 -1.93 22.57
C ALA A 495 -16.57 -0.39 22.42
N PRO A 496 -15.49 0.10 21.76
CA PRO A 496 -15.33 1.53 21.54
C PRO A 496 -16.49 2.09 20.70
N GLU A 497 -16.80 3.36 20.87
CA GLU A 497 -17.84 4.00 20.06
C GLU A 497 -17.50 4.02 18.58
N ARG A 498 -16.19 4.19 18.28
CA ARG A 498 -15.70 4.28 16.88
C ARG A 498 -14.37 3.52 16.73
N ILE A 499 -14.22 2.89 15.56
CA ILE A 499 -12.96 2.27 15.12
C ILE A 499 -12.59 2.89 13.77
N VAL A 500 -11.42 3.51 13.71
CA VAL A 500 -10.82 4.01 12.48
C VAL A 500 -9.75 3.03 12.01
N TYR A 501 -10.01 2.34 10.92
CA TYR A 501 -9.08 1.35 10.37
C TYR A 501 -8.36 1.92 9.15
N VAL A 502 -7.05 2.13 9.26
CA VAL A 502 -6.17 2.49 8.16
C VAL A 502 -5.59 1.20 7.57
N SER A 503 -5.70 1.00 6.26
CA SER A 503 -5.23 -0.23 5.63
C SER A 503 -4.42 0.06 4.38
N CYS A 504 -3.26 -0.58 4.25
CA CYS A 504 -2.46 -0.60 3.02
C CYS A 504 -2.87 -1.74 2.07
N ASP A 505 -3.71 -2.70 2.51
CA ASP A 505 -4.24 -3.80 1.69
C ASP A 505 -5.74 -4.01 1.98
N PRO A 506 -6.64 -3.59 1.08
CA PRO A 506 -8.08 -3.69 1.31
C PRO A 506 -8.60 -5.13 1.35
N ALA A 507 -7.77 -6.14 1.03
CA ALA A 507 -8.18 -7.54 1.12
C ALA A 507 -8.09 -8.10 2.55
N THR A 508 -7.38 -7.40 3.45
CA THR A 508 -7.18 -7.78 4.86
C THR A 508 -7.87 -6.83 5.85
N LEU A 509 -8.63 -5.87 5.30
CA LEU A 509 -9.47 -4.94 6.05
C LEU A 509 -10.65 -5.66 6.72
#